data_fa8aa27ad43c1336963c21434f64eb83
#
_entry.id   fa8aa27ad43c1336963c21434f64eb83
#
_cell.length_a   1.000
_cell.length_b   1.000
_cell.length_c   1.000
_cell.angle_alpha   90.00
_cell.angle_beta   90.00
_cell.angle_gamma   90.00
#
_symmetry.space_group_name_H-M   'P 1'
#
loop_
_entity.id
_entity.type
_entity.pdbx_description
1 polymer ?
#
loop_
_entity_poly.entity_id
_entity_poly.type
_entity_poly.pdbx_seq_one_letter_code
_entity_poly.pdbx_strand_id
1 'polypeptide(L)'
;MRKSDIKVGFVSLGCPKNQLDTEVMLAHIAQAGYTITPEESEADVVIVNTCAFIESAKQEAIDNILDVAWLKDNANLKALIVTGCLPERYREELLSEMPEIDAVLGVGSIHHITEAIEAALAKSEKYARFDDKEKLELGGDRVITTGDAYAYLKISEGCNNRCAYCAIPYIRGNMRSRTVEDIVAEAKTLDEMGIKELILVAQDTSAYGLDLYGEYALPRLIRAITDVTEIPWIRLLYCYPDKITPELVAEMAQNDRVVKYIDIPLQHASDPVLARMNRHGDCACIKDAIHRLRDGVPGIVLRTTFITGFPGETEEDFEALCRFVKEEKFECVGVFPYSREEGTPAYDMPDQIDAQIAQNRADILMATQAEISENWKQSFVGKTEHVLCEGYDVVAEAYFGRTRFDAPEIDGKVYFTSPAGTKYEEGEMVDVKITAAMDYDLVGETIL
;
A
#
# COMPACT_ATOMS: atom_id res chain seq x y z
N MET A 1 21.86 28.52 13.30
CA MET A 1 20.71 27.91 14.02
C MET A 1 21.15 26.47 14.37
N ARG A 2 20.89 25.98 15.57
CA ARG A 2 21.18 24.57 15.90
C ARG A 2 20.17 23.72 15.16
N LYS A 3 20.53 22.49 14.76
CA LYS A 3 19.61 21.58 14.09
C LYS A 3 18.35 21.30 14.92
N SER A 4 18.50 21.19 16.25
CA SER A 4 17.38 21.02 17.19
C SER A 4 16.38 22.19 17.23
N ASP A 5 16.75 23.36 16.71
CA ASP A 5 15.85 24.49 16.63
C ASP A 5 15.05 24.53 15.32
N ILE A 6 15.31 23.59 14.39
CA ILE A 6 14.65 23.48 13.09
C ILE A 6 13.58 22.38 13.18
N LYS A 7 12.33 22.75 12.93
CA LYS A 7 11.21 21.83 12.87
C LYS A 7 11.02 21.32 11.45
N VAL A 8 10.91 20.00 11.29
CA VAL A 8 10.72 19.34 10.00
C VAL A 8 9.36 18.62 10.03
N GLY A 9 8.47 18.98 9.11
CA GLY A 9 7.19 18.33 8.88
C GLY A 9 7.23 17.43 7.66
N PHE A 10 6.30 16.46 7.59
CA PHE A 10 6.15 15.52 6.49
C PHE A 10 4.73 15.44 6.01
N VAL A 11 4.56 15.44 4.68
CA VAL A 11 3.36 14.98 3.97
C VAL A 11 3.72 13.69 3.26
N SER A 12 3.11 12.57 3.64
CA SER A 12 3.36 11.27 3.02
C SER A 12 2.16 10.83 2.21
N LEU A 13 2.31 10.80 0.88
CA LEU A 13 1.25 10.46 -0.06
C LEU A 13 1.49 9.07 -0.69
N GLY A 14 0.41 8.44 -1.14
CA GLY A 14 0.45 7.24 -1.97
C GLY A 14 0.35 5.95 -1.17
N CYS A 15 1.27 5.01 -1.38
CA CYS A 15 1.13 3.62 -0.95
C CYS A 15 2.03 3.27 0.25
N PRO A 16 1.81 2.10 0.90
CA PRO A 16 2.65 1.63 2.02
C PRO A 16 4.15 1.62 1.74
N LYS A 17 4.59 1.40 0.48
CA LYS A 17 6.02 1.46 0.14
C LYS A 17 6.57 2.88 0.25
N ASN A 18 5.76 3.88 -0.11
CA ASN A 18 6.12 5.30 0.04
C ASN A 18 6.15 5.71 1.51
N GLN A 19 5.20 5.21 2.30
CA GLN A 19 5.17 5.43 3.76
C GLN A 19 6.43 4.88 4.42
N LEU A 20 6.86 3.67 4.08
CA LEU A 20 8.11 3.08 4.57
C LEU A 20 9.34 3.94 4.20
N ASP A 21 9.37 4.52 3.00
CA ASP A 21 10.44 5.45 2.62
C ASP A 21 10.40 6.72 3.50
N THR A 22 9.20 7.24 3.84
CA THR A 22 9.03 8.34 4.80
C THR A 22 9.58 7.96 6.18
N GLU A 23 9.25 6.79 6.70
CA GLU A 23 9.69 6.33 8.02
C GLU A 23 11.23 6.20 8.12
N VAL A 24 11.88 5.75 7.05
CA VAL A 24 13.35 5.73 6.95
C VAL A 24 13.92 7.16 6.96
N MET A 25 13.34 8.07 6.15
CA MET A 25 13.78 9.48 6.14
C MET A 25 13.59 10.15 7.50
N LEU A 26 12.48 9.88 8.20
CA LEU A 26 12.23 10.38 9.56
C LEU A 26 13.32 9.93 10.54
N ALA A 27 13.78 8.67 10.46
CA ALA A 27 14.88 8.19 11.29
C ALA A 27 16.19 8.93 11.00
N HIS A 28 16.55 9.15 9.74
CA HIS A 28 17.74 9.95 9.37
C HIS A 28 17.66 11.38 9.90
N ILE A 29 16.48 12.00 9.84
CA ILE A 29 16.25 13.38 10.33
C ILE A 29 16.39 13.45 11.85
N ALA A 30 15.78 12.49 12.57
CA ALA A 30 15.90 12.40 14.02
C ALA A 30 17.34 12.16 14.47
N GLN A 31 18.05 11.23 13.84
CA GLN A 31 19.47 10.93 14.10
C GLN A 31 20.38 12.13 13.83
N ALA A 32 20.06 12.95 12.83
CA ALA A 32 20.80 14.18 12.53
C ALA A 32 20.54 15.32 13.55
N GLY A 33 19.57 15.14 14.45
CA GLY A 33 19.25 16.06 15.54
C GLY A 33 18.25 17.17 15.18
N TYR A 34 17.46 17.00 14.13
CA TYR A 34 16.32 17.87 13.82
C TYR A 34 15.10 17.52 14.68
N THR A 35 14.21 18.48 14.89
CA THR A 35 12.93 18.26 15.59
C THR A 35 11.84 17.92 14.57
N ILE A 36 11.21 16.76 14.71
CA ILE A 36 10.07 16.36 13.88
C ILE A 36 8.79 17.00 14.46
N THR A 37 7.92 17.53 13.60
CA THR A 37 6.61 18.07 13.98
C THR A 37 5.51 17.44 13.11
N PRO A 38 4.37 17.06 13.69
CA PRO A 38 3.21 16.59 12.92
C PRO A 38 2.47 17.75 12.25
N GLU A 39 2.69 19.01 12.70
CA GLU A 39 1.99 20.19 12.22
C GLU A 39 2.82 20.92 11.15
N GLU A 40 2.40 20.86 9.89
CA GLU A 40 3.08 21.49 8.76
C GLU A 40 3.17 23.02 8.90
N SER A 41 2.13 23.64 9.47
CA SER A 41 2.08 25.09 9.72
C SER A 41 3.12 25.59 10.73
N GLU A 42 3.66 24.70 11.56
CA GLU A 42 4.71 24.99 12.53
C GLU A 42 6.11 24.65 12.02
N ALA A 43 6.20 24.00 10.86
CA ALA A 43 7.47 23.51 10.34
C ALA A 43 8.31 24.62 9.70
N ASP A 44 9.62 24.54 9.89
CA ASP A 44 10.60 25.33 9.15
C ASP A 44 10.91 24.71 7.78
N VAL A 45 10.83 23.38 7.68
CA VAL A 45 11.02 22.59 6.46
C VAL A 45 9.87 21.59 6.36
N VAL A 46 9.24 21.52 5.21
CA VAL A 46 8.27 20.45 4.92
C VAL A 46 8.80 19.60 3.78
N ILE A 47 8.70 18.30 3.97
CA ILE A 47 9.05 17.26 2.97
C ILE A 47 7.76 16.61 2.49
N VAL A 48 7.50 16.69 1.19
CA VAL A 48 6.36 16.03 0.55
C VAL A 48 6.88 14.78 -0.16
N ASN A 49 6.55 13.61 0.37
CA ASN A 49 6.85 12.32 -0.26
C ASN A 49 5.67 11.93 -1.15
N THR A 50 5.90 11.93 -2.46
CA THR A 50 4.86 11.95 -3.49
C THR A 50 4.64 10.60 -4.16
N CYS A 51 3.40 10.38 -4.61
CA CYS A 51 3.04 9.33 -5.56
C CYS A 51 2.99 9.87 -6.99
N ALA A 52 3.25 9.00 -7.97
CA ALA A 52 3.08 9.31 -9.40
C ALA A 52 2.74 8.04 -10.18
N PHE A 53 1.96 7.15 -9.56
CA PHE A 53 1.59 5.88 -10.18
C PHE A 53 0.47 6.04 -11.21
N ILE A 54 -0.53 6.86 -10.92
CA ILE A 54 -1.66 7.19 -11.80
C ILE A 54 -1.90 8.71 -11.79
N GLU A 55 -2.65 9.19 -12.80
CA GLU A 55 -2.90 10.63 -12.99
C GLU A 55 -3.50 11.31 -11.75
N SER A 56 -4.51 10.68 -11.13
CA SER A 56 -5.12 11.24 -9.91
C SER A 56 -4.14 11.39 -8.76
N ALA A 57 -3.20 10.44 -8.59
CA ALA A 57 -2.17 10.52 -7.56
C ALA A 57 -1.10 11.57 -7.89
N LYS A 58 -0.84 11.84 -9.18
CA LYS A 58 0.02 12.96 -9.60
C LYS A 58 -0.63 14.29 -9.29
N GLN A 59 -1.93 14.44 -9.59
CA GLN A 59 -2.67 15.66 -9.29
C GLN A 59 -2.71 15.91 -7.79
N GLU A 60 -3.02 14.90 -6.98
CA GLU A 60 -2.97 14.98 -5.51
C GLU A 60 -1.59 15.44 -5.02
N ALA A 61 -0.52 14.90 -5.58
CA ALA A 61 0.84 15.29 -5.22
C ALA A 61 1.13 16.75 -5.57
N ILE A 62 0.72 17.22 -6.74
CA ILE A 62 0.87 18.62 -7.18
C ILE A 62 0.08 19.55 -6.28
N ASP A 63 -1.18 19.24 -6.00
CA ASP A 63 -2.05 20.05 -5.15
C ASP A 63 -1.45 20.19 -3.73
N ASN A 64 -0.99 19.09 -3.13
CA ASN A 64 -0.31 19.13 -1.82
C ASN A 64 0.99 19.93 -1.84
N ILE A 65 1.80 19.84 -2.90
CA ILE A 65 3.01 20.65 -3.04
C ILE A 65 2.66 22.13 -3.05
N LEU A 66 1.61 22.54 -3.79
CA LEU A 66 1.16 23.92 -3.86
C LEU A 66 0.56 24.41 -2.54
N ASP A 67 -0.21 23.59 -1.84
CA ASP A 67 -0.77 23.89 -0.52
C ASP A 67 0.35 24.12 0.52
N VAL A 68 1.38 23.26 0.51
CA VAL A 68 2.55 23.44 1.36
C VAL A 68 3.36 24.67 0.95
N ALA A 69 3.51 24.94 -0.35
CA ALA A 69 4.23 26.13 -0.84
C ALA A 69 3.58 27.43 -0.35
N TRP A 70 2.24 27.47 -0.23
CA TRP A 70 1.50 28.61 0.34
C TRP A 70 1.98 28.98 1.75
N LEU A 71 2.47 28.02 2.54
CA LEU A 71 2.99 28.26 3.89
C LEU A 71 4.28 29.11 3.89
N LYS A 72 5.00 29.23 2.77
CA LYS A 72 6.18 30.09 2.67
C LYS A 72 5.85 31.56 2.87
N ASP A 73 4.69 32.00 2.39
CA ASP A 73 4.23 33.38 2.47
C ASP A 73 3.30 33.64 3.66
N ASN A 74 2.68 32.58 4.21
CA ASN A 74 1.60 32.68 5.19
C ASN A 74 1.91 32.04 6.55
N ALA A 75 3.06 31.37 6.69
CA ALA A 75 3.54 30.75 7.93
C ALA A 75 5.06 30.89 8.08
N ASN A 76 5.73 29.95 8.74
CA ASN A 76 7.17 30.01 9.01
C ASN A 76 7.99 29.10 8.07
N LEU A 77 7.40 28.53 7.02
CA LEU A 77 8.08 27.60 6.13
C LEU A 77 9.26 28.27 5.39
N LYS A 78 10.45 27.72 5.58
CA LYS A 78 11.69 28.22 4.98
C LYS A 78 12.11 27.44 3.75
N ALA A 79 11.79 26.14 3.72
CA ALA A 79 12.14 25.25 2.62
C ALA A 79 11.08 24.18 2.40
N LEU A 80 10.81 23.90 1.12
CA LEU A 80 9.95 22.84 0.62
C LEU A 80 10.79 21.83 -0.16
N ILE A 81 10.77 20.59 0.27
CA ILE A 81 11.49 19.47 -0.34
C ILE A 81 10.49 18.48 -0.89
N VAL A 82 10.70 18.00 -2.12
CA VAL A 82 9.83 17.00 -2.74
C VAL A 82 10.64 15.74 -3.03
N THR A 83 10.09 14.59 -2.65
CA THR A 83 10.71 13.28 -2.86
C THR A 83 9.69 12.25 -3.32
N GLY A 84 10.12 11.02 -3.58
CA GLY A 84 9.25 9.92 -3.95
C GLY A 84 9.10 9.68 -5.45
N CYS A 85 7.93 9.17 -5.85
CA CYS A 85 7.71 8.72 -7.21
C CYS A 85 7.62 9.86 -8.24
N LEU A 86 7.09 11.02 -7.87
CA LEU A 86 6.93 12.15 -8.80
C LEU A 86 8.29 12.71 -9.25
N PRO A 87 9.23 13.06 -8.35
CA PRO A 87 10.56 13.49 -8.76
C PRO A 87 11.34 12.42 -9.53
N GLU A 88 11.16 11.13 -9.21
CA GLU A 88 11.83 10.06 -9.95
C GLU A 88 11.39 9.98 -11.41
N ARG A 89 10.10 10.29 -11.69
CA ARG A 89 9.57 10.32 -13.08
C ARG A 89 9.98 11.56 -13.86
N TYR A 90 9.89 12.74 -13.24
CA TYR A 90 9.99 14.04 -13.94
C TYR A 90 11.30 14.79 -13.66
N ARG A 91 12.07 14.37 -12.67
CA ARG A 91 13.43 14.85 -12.36
C ARG A 91 13.55 16.37 -12.33
N GLU A 92 14.50 16.92 -13.07
CA GLU A 92 14.78 18.36 -13.11
C GLU A 92 13.64 19.18 -13.75
N GLU A 93 12.78 18.54 -14.58
CA GLU A 93 11.59 19.20 -15.13
C GLU A 93 10.67 19.69 -14.03
N LEU A 94 10.50 18.92 -12.96
CA LEU A 94 9.70 19.30 -11.79
C LEU A 94 10.19 20.61 -11.16
N LEU A 95 11.52 20.82 -11.07
CA LEU A 95 12.09 22.07 -10.54
C LEU A 95 11.89 23.28 -11.45
N SER A 96 11.75 23.05 -12.76
CA SER A 96 11.50 24.13 -13.73
C SER A 96 10.04 24.55 -13.77
N GLU A 97 9.13 23.56 -13.64
CA GLU A 97 7.68 23.79 -13.68
C GLU A 97 7.12 24.28 -12.34
N MET A 98 7.75 23.90 -11.23
CA MET A 98 7.36 24.25 -9.87
C MET A 98 8.49 25.04 -9.13
N PRO A 99 8.59 26.37 -9.39
CA PRO A 99 9.66 27.19 -8.83
C PRO A 99 9.63 27.29 -7.29
N GLU A 100 8.53 26.95 -6.67
CA GLU A 100 8.33 26.93 -5.22
C GLU A 100 9.16 25.86 -4.51
N ILE A 101 9.56 24.80 -5.21
CA ILE A 101 10.35 23.71 -4.65
C ILE A 101 11.81 24.14 -4.50
N ASP A 102 12.37 23.94 -3.30
CA ASP A 102 13.77 24.25 -3.00
C ASP A 102 14.71 23.07 -3.23
N ALA A 103 14.22 21.83 -3.02
CA ALA A 103 15.02 20.62 -3.25
C ALA A 103 14.17 19.45 -3.75
N VAL A 104 14.76 18.58 -4.58
CA VAL A 104 14.15 17.34 -5.03
C VAL A 104 15.10 16.15 -4.83
N LEU A 105 14.52 15.02 -4.42
CA LEU A 105 15.20 13.74 -4.28
C LEU A 105 14.45 12.65 -5.04
N GLY A 106 15.18 11.89 -5.88
CA GLY A 106 14.64 10.66 -6.43
C GLY A 106 14.54 9.55 -5.39
N VAL A 107 13.83 8.47 -5.73
CA VAL A 107 13.64 7.29 -4.86
C VAL A 107 14.97 6.69 -4.40
N GLY A 108 16.00 6.68 -5.27
CA GLY A 108 17.34 6.19 -4.96
C GLY A 108 18.14 7.05 -3.98
N SER A 109 17.64 8.25 -3.62
CA SER A 109 18.39 9.26 -2.86
C SER A 109 17.80 9.59 -1.49
N ILE A 110 16.84 8.81 -0.99
CA ILE A 110 16.13 9.10 0.27
C ILE A 110 17.06 9.20 1.49
N HIS A 111 18.19 8.47 1.51
CA HIS A 111 19.19 8.53 2.58
C HIS A 111 19.94 9.87 2.64
N HIS A 112 19.84 10.71 1.58
CA HIS A 112 20.44 12.04 1.53
C HIS A 112 19.47 13.16 1.94
N ILE A 113 18.39 12.82 2.61
CA ILE A 113 17.36 13.79 3.02
C ILE A 113 17.93 14.91 3.91
N THR A 114 18.88 14.61 4.77
CA THR A 114 19.53 15.62 5.64
C THR A 114 20.41 16.60 4.86
N GLU A 115 21.09 16.13 3.81
CA GLU A 115 21.84 16.99 2.89
C GLU A 115 20.89 17.92 2.12
N ALA A 116 19.74 17.40 1.67
CA ALA A 116 18.71 18.20 1.00
C ALA A 116 18.15 19.29 1.90
N ILE A 117 17.91 18.99 3.19
CA ILE A 117 17.47 19.99 4.19
C ILE A 117 18.51 21.11 4.33
N GLU A 118 19.79 20.75 4.49
CA GLU A 118 20.87 21.72 4.64
C GLU A 118 21.02 22.62 3.41
N ALA A 119 20.96 22.01 2.21
CA ALA A 119 21.06 22.73 0.94
C ALA A 119 19.85 23.68 0.73
N ALA A 120 18.64 23.21 0.97
CA ALA A 120 17.42 24.00 0.84
C ALA A 120 17.38 25.20 1.80
N LEU A 121 17.84 25.03 3.05
CA LEU A 121 17.94 26.11 4.02
C LEU A 121 19.05 27.11 3.71
N ALA A 122 20.12 26.69 3.04
CA ALA A 122 21.21 27.60 2.62
C ALA A 122 20.79 28.55 1.50
N LYS A 123 19.74 28.21 0.73
CA LYS A 123 19.17 29.04 -0.38
C LYS A 123 20.18 29.47 -1.44
N SER A 124 21.27 28.74 -1.61
CA SER A 124 22.31 29.09 -2.57
C SER A 124 21.93 28.73 -4.01
N GLU A 125 21.44 27.52 -4.19
CA GLU A 125 20.93 26.98 -5.46
C GLU A 125 19.88 25.91 -5.15
N LYS A 126 18.99 25.60 -6.11
CA LYS A 126 18.06 24.47 -5.97
C LYS A 126 18.85 23.16 -5.93
N TYR A 127 18.50 22.31 -4.98
CA TYR A 127 19.18 21.02 -4.82
C TYR A 127 18.41 19.93 -5.54
N ALA A 128 19.11 19.12 -6.34
CA ALA A 128 18.54 17.96 -7.03
C ALA A 128 19.47 16.76 -6.90
N ARG A 129 18.95 15.60 -6.52
CA ARG A 129 19.73 14.37 -6.43
C ARG A 129 18.93 13.15 -6.85
N PHE A 130 19.51 12.37 -7.80
CA PHE A 130 18.92 11.19 -8.40
C PHE A 130 19.96 10.07 -8.49
N ASP A 131 20.23 9.42 -7.37
CA ASP A 131 21.13 8.28 -7.33
C ASP A 131 20.49 7.05 -7.98
N ASP A 132 21.31 6.06 -8.29
CA ASP A 132 20.85 4.80 -8.86
C ASP A 132 19.98 4.04 -7.87
N LYS A 133 18.69 4.02 -8.13
CA LYS A 133 17.69 3.36 -7.28
C LYS A 133 17.93 1.87 -7.09
N GLU A 134 18.62 1.21 -8.04
CA GLU A 134 18.95 -0.21 -7.91
C GLU A 134 20.10 -0.47 -6.91
N LYS A 135 20.78 0.58 -6.46
CA LYS A 135 21.82 0.53 -5.43
C LYS A 135 21.36 1.01 -4.06
N LEU A 136 20.11 1.48 -3.96
CA LEU A 136 19.53 1.87 -2.68
C LEU A 136 19.56 0.67 -1.72
N GLU A 137 20.16 0.85 -0.56
CA GLU A 137 20.06 -0.12 0.53
C GLU A 137 18.62 -0.15 1.05
N LEU A 138 18.06 -1.35 1.15
CA LEU A 138 16.69 -1.56 1.63
C LEU A 138 16.69 -1.91 3.11
N GLY A 139 15.73 -1.39 3.88
CA GLY A 139 15.67 -1.58 5.33
C GLY A 139 16.44 -0.49 6.08
N GLY A 140 16.85 -0.78 7.30
CA GLY A 140 17.48 0.16 8.23
C GLY A 140 16.54 0.71 9.30
N ASP A 141 17.05 1.62 10.14
CA ASP A 141 16.26 2.26 11.19
C ASP A 141 15.11 3.08 10.58
N ARG A 142 13.95 3.05 11.22
CA ARG A 142 12.78 3.84 10.82
C ARG A 142 11.93 4.28 12.01
N VAL A 143 11.20 5.36 11.85
CA VAL A 143 10.21 5.85 12.81
C VAL A 143 8.83 5.38 12.34
N ILE A 144 8.20 4.50 13.11
CA ILE A 144 6.89 3.94 12.77
C ILE A 144 5.84 5.05 12.80
N THR A 145 5.04 5.15 11.74
CA THR A 145 3.98 6.16 11.58
C THR A 145 2.57 5.56 11.54
N THR A 146 2.45 4.25 11.64
CA THR A 146 1.18 3.50 11.61
C THR A 146 0.55 3.29 12.99
N GLY A 147 1.09 3.92 14.05
CA GLY A 147 0.65 3.67 15.42
C GLY A 147 1.16 2.35 15.99
N ASP A 148 0.47 1.86 17.03
CA ASP A 148 0.88 0.66 17.77
C ASP A 148 0.17 -0.63 17.27
N ALA A 149 -0.86 -0.49 16.43
CA ALA A 149 -1.67 -1.63 15.99
C ALA A 149 -0.95 -2.49 14.94
N TYR A 150 -0.36 -1.88 13.92
CA TYR A 150 0.26 -2.60 12.80
C TYR A 150 1.50 -1.90 12.26
N ALA A 151 2.31 -2.65 11.52
CA ALA A 151 3.42 -2.08 10.75
C ALA A 151 3.56 -2.76 9.39
N TYR A 152 3.91 -1.97 8.38
CA TYR A 152 4.35 -2.54 7.10
C TYR A 152 5.79 -3.02 7.20
N LEU A 153 6.10 -4.11 6.50
CA LEU A 153 7.46 -4.65 6.38
C LEU A 153 7.79 -4.86 4.90
N LYS A 154 8.67 -4.01 4.37
CA LYS A 154 9.14 -4.10 2.98
C LYS A 154 10.08 -5.28 2.84
N ILE A 155 9.71 -6.28 2.03
CA ILE A 155 10.52 -7.49 1.82
C ILE A 155 11.33 -7.45 0.51
N SER A 156 10.88 -6.65 -0.46
CA SER A 156 11.61 -6.35 -1.70
C SER A 156 11.21 -5.01 -2.28
N GLU A 157 11.99 -4.49 -3.22
CA GLU A 157 11.75 -3.24 -3.96
C GLU A 157 11.87 -3.52 -5.47
N GLY A 158 11.06 -2.82 -6.28
CA GLY A 158 11.04 -2.96 -7.73
C GLY A 158 10.22 -4.16 -8.22
N CYS A 159 10.01 -4.26 -9.53
CA CYS A 159 9.16 -5.29 -10.12
C CYS A 159 9.62 -5.70 -11.53
N ASN A 160 9.63 -7.01 -11.79
CA ASN A 160 10.04 -7.58 -13.08
C ASN A 160 8.85 -8.01 -13.97
N ASN A 161 7.59 -7.85 -13.53
CA ASN A 161 6.42 -8.29 -14.29
C ASN A 161 6.17 -7.48 -15.58
N ARG A 162 6.62 -6.21 -15.62
CA ARG A 162 6.54 -5.36 -16.83
C ARG A 162 5.13 -5.26 -17.42
N CYS A 163 4.08 -5.21 -16.57
CA CYS A 163 2.72 -4.99 -17.04
C CYS A 163 2.64 -3.71 -17.89
N ALA A 164 1.91 -3.77 -19.03
CA ALA A 164 1.93 -2.71 -20.03
C ALA A 164 1.41 -1.35 -19.55
N TYR A 165 0.57 -1.33 -18.52
CA TYR A 165 0.00 -0.11 -17.90
C TYR A 165 0.86 0.45 -16.76
N CYS A 166 1.93 -0.22 -16.34
CA CYS A 166 2.57 0.02 -15.04
C CYS A 166 3.88 0.79 -15.18
N ALA A 167 3.96 1.93 -14.49
CA ALA A 167 5.17 2.77 -14.45
C ALA A 167 6.21 2.31 -13.40
N ILE A 168 5.87 1.34 -12.53
CA ILE A 168 6.73 0.91 -11.42
C ILE A 168 8.14 0.50 -11.84
N PRO A 169 8.37 -0.30 -12.90
CA PRO A 169 9.74 -0.65 -13.29
C PRO A 169 10.62 0.56 -13.65
N TYR A 170 10.00 1.64 -14.11
CA TYR A 170 10.71 2.89 -14.44
C TYR A 170 10.97 3.74 -13.19
N ILE A 171 10.08 3.69 -12.19
CA ILE A 171 10.18 4.46 -10.95
C ILE A 171 11.04 3.73 -9.92
N ARG A 172 10.78 2.43 -9.65
CA ARG A 172 11.37 1.64 -8.58
C ARG A 172 12.45 0.65 -9.02
N GLY A 173 12.64 0.50 -10.34
CA GLY A 173 13.65 -0.40 -10.91
C GLY A 173 13.23 -1.87 -10.94
N ASN A 174 14.24 -2.73 -11.14
CA ASN A 174 14.08 -4.16 -11.12
C ASN A 174 13.88 -4.67 -9.69
N MET A 175 13.26 -5.85 -9.58
CA MET A 175 13.04 -6.49 -8.28
C MET A 175 14.37 -6.78 -7.57
N ARG A 176 14.44 -6.42 -6.30
CA ARG A 176 15.54 -6.68 -5.38
C ARG A 176 14.98 -7.11 -4.04
N SER A 177 15.18 -8.37 -3.69
CA SER A 177 14.76 -8.92 -2.39
C SER A 177 15.76 -8.57 -1.30
N ARG A 178 15.27 -8.30 -0.11
CA ARG A 178 16.08 -8.27 1.12
C ARG A 178 16.38 -9.69 1.57
N THR A 179 17.47 -9.90 2.31
CA THR A 179 17.77 -11.21 2.88
C THR A 179 16.78 -11.59 3.97
N VAL A 180 16.59 -12.91 4.19
CA VAL A 180 15.71 -13.38 5.28
C VAL A 180 16.21 -12.87 6.63
N GLU A 181 17.52 -12.86 6.84
CA GLU A 181 18.16 -12.43 8.08
C GLU A 181 17.89 -10.95 8.40
N ASP A 182 17.96 -10.08 7.39
CA ASP A 182 17.69 -8.65 7.51
C ASP A 182 16.23 -8.38 7.84
N ILE A 183 15.29 -9.03 7.12
CA ILE A 183 13.86 -8.90 7.38
C ILE A 183 13.47 -9.41 8.77
N VAL A 184 14.05 -10.55 9.18
CA VAL A 184 13.82 -11.16 10.51
C VAL A 184 14.35 -10.27 11.62
N ALA A 185 15.47 -9.60 11.44
CA ALA A 185 16.00 -8.64 12.40
C ALA A 185 15.03 -7.46 12.61
N GLU A 186 14.50 -6.90 11.52
CA GLU A 186 13.50 -5.82 11.60
C GLU A 186 12.19 -6.31 12.23
N ALA A 187 11.72 -7.51 11.86
CA ALA A 187 10.49 -8.10 12.45
C ALA A 187 10.60 -8.26 13.97
N LYS A 188 11.77 -8.64 14.50
CA LYS A 188 12.02 -8.69 15.95
C LYS A 188 11.93 -7.33 16.61
N THR A 189 12.50 -6.30 15.99
CA THR A 189 12.39 -4.93 16.50
C THR A 189 10.92 -4.48 16.58
N LEU A 190 10.12 -4.80 15.57
CA LEU A 190 8.69 -4.49 15.55
C LEU A 190 7.90 -5.27 16.62
N ASP A 191 8.26 -6.53 16.85
CA ASP A 191 7.68 -7.35 17.94
C ASP A 191 8.03 -6.76 19.32
N GLU A 192 9.28 -6.36 19.54
CA GLU A 192 9.72 -5.68 20.77
C GLU A 192 9.01 -4.35 21.01
N MET A 193 8.58 -3.65 19.94
CA MET A 193 7.75 -2.44 20.01
C MET A 193 6.29 -2.74 20.33
N GLY A 194 5.87 -4.01 20.29
CA GLY A 194 4.50 -4.43 20.63
C GLY A 194 3.52 -4.46 19.46
N ILE A 195 3.98 -4.32 18.22
CA ILE A 195 3.15 -4.40 17.01
C ILE A 195 2.34 -5.70 16.98
N LYS A 196 1.05 -5.60 16.60
CA LYS A 196 0.11 -6.73 16.58
C LYS A 196 -0.12 -7.31 15.19
N GLU A 197 0.06 -6.53 14.16
CA GLU A 197 -0.06 -7.01 12.79
C GLU A 197 1.16 -6.59 11.96
N LEU A 198 1.80 -7.57 11.31
CA LEU A 198 2.89 -7.34 10.38
C LEU A 198 2.38 -7.55 8.95
N ILE A 199 2.48 -6.52 8.13
CA ILE A 199 1.99 -6.55 6.76
C ILE A 199 3.18 -6.61 5.81
N LEU A 200 3.38 -7.77 5.18
CA LEU A 200 4.47 -7.97 4.22
C LEU A 200 4.10 -7.29 2.90
N VAL A 201 4.96 -6.38 2.46
CA VAL A 201 4.74 -5.59 1.25
C VAL A 201 5.95 -5.58 0.32
N ALA A 202 5.63 -5.64 -0.97
CA ALA A 202 6.53 -5.41 -2.09
C ALA A 202 5.69 -4.88 -3.27
N GLN A 203 6.28 -4.69 -4.44
CA GLN A 203 5.51 -4.49 -5.67
C GLN A 203 4.96 -5.81 -6.23
N ASP A 204 5.59 -6.93 -5.85
CA ASP A 204 5.13 -8.30 -6.07
C ASP A 204 5.67 -9.15 -4.92
N THR A 205 4.86 -9.30 -3.89
CA THR A 205 5.22 -10.01 -2.65
C THR A 205 5.41 -11.52 -2.90
N SER A 206 4.62 -12.09 -3.80
CA SER A 206 4.70 -13.52 -4.14
C SER A 206 5.98 -13.92 -4.87
N ALA A 207 6.67 -12.96 -5.50
CA ALA A 207 7.94 -13.20 -6.18
C ALA A 207 9.17 -13.16 -5.26
N TYR A 208 9.01 -12.87 -3.95
CA TYR A 208 10.11 -12.73 -3.01
C TYR A 208 11.10 -13.88 -3.09
N GLY A 209 12.38 -13.53 -3.18
CA GLY A 209 13.52 -14.45 -3.17
C GLY A 209 13.90 -14.99 -4.54
N LEU A 210 13.10 -14.80 -5.58
CA LEU A 210 13.40 -15.33 -6.92
C LEU A 210 14.73 -14.78 -7.48
N ASP A 211 14.99 -13.49 -7.26
CA ASP A 211 16.23 -12.80 -7.67
C ASP A 211 17.43 -13.17 -6.79
N LEU A 212 17.21 -13.39 -5.49
CA LEU A 212 18.27 -13.59 -4.51
C LEU A 212 18.62 -15.06 -4.29
N TYR A 213 17.61 -15.94 -4.31
CA TYR A 213 17.78 -17.37 -3.98
C TYR A 213 17.46 -18.30 -5.17
N GLY A 214 16.90 -17.78 -6.28
CA GLY A 214 16.46 -18.58 -7.41
C GLY A 214 15.17 -19.38 -7.17
N GLU A 215 14.44 -19.09 -6.10
CA GLU A 215 13.20 -19.76 -5.70
C GLU A 215 12.17 -18.77 -5.13
N TYR A 216 10.90 -19.13 -5.11
CA TYR A 216 9.84 -18.37 -4.41
C TYR A 216 9.96 -18.60 -2.90
N ALA A 217 10.70 -17.73 -2.21
CA ALA A 217 11.09 -17.92 -0.81
C ALA A 217 10.11 -17.33 0.22
N LEU A 218 8.94 -16.83 -0.21
CA LEU A 218 7.96 -16.22 0.71
C LEU A 218 7.50 -17.17 1.82
N PRO A 219 7.19 -18.47 1.58
CA PRO A 219 6.83 -19.40 2.67
C PRO A 219 7.96 -19.59 3.68
N ARG A 220 9.22 -19.62 3.20
CA ARG A 220 10.41 -19.72 4.07
C ARG A 220 10.58 -18.47 4.93
N LEU A 221 10.35 -17.29 4.36
CA LEU A 221 10.40 -16.02 5.09
C LEU A 221 9.34 -15.96 6.18
N ILE A 222 8.10 -16.32 5.87
CA ILE A 222 6.98 -16.33 6.83
C ILE A 222 7.34 -17.21 8.03
N ARG A 223 7.81 -18.44 7.81
CA ARG A 223 8.27 -19.33 8.89
C ARG A 223 9.37 -18.71 9.72
N ALA A 224 10.40 -18.15 9.06
CA ALA A 224 11.51 -17.53 9.77
C ALA A 224 11.08 -16.35 10.65
N ILE A 225 10.08 -15.57 10.24
CA ILE A 225 9.47 -14.51 11.06
C ILE A 225 8.70 -15.12 12.23
N THR A 226 7.82 -16.09 11.98
CA THR A 226 6.98 -16.68 13.02
C THR A 226 7.76 -17.51 14.03
N ASP A 227 8.91 -18.07 13.67
CA ASP A 227 9.77 -18.80 14.59
C ASP A 227 10.44 -17.90 15.66
N VAL A 228 10.51 -16.59 15.42
CA VAL A 228 11.31 -15.67 16.26
C VAL A 228 10.55 -14.47 16.80
N THR A 229 9.29 -14.30 16.45
CA THR A 229 8.41 -13.22 16.93
C THR A 229 7.12 -13.80 17.51
N GLU A 230 6.42 -13.00 18.31
CA GLU A 230 5.09 -13.34 18.87
C GLU A 230 3.96 -12.52 18.21
N ILE A 231 4.24 -11.77 17.15
CA ILE A 231 3.25 -10.94 16.42
C ILE A 231 2.07 -11.83 15.98
N PRO A 232 0.85 -11.55 16.42
CA PRO A 232 -0.29 -12.46 16.20
C PRO A 232 -0.79 -12.52 14.76
N TRP A 233 -0.63 -11.46 13.98
CA TRP A 233 -1.12 -11.39 12.60
C TRP A 233 -0.01 -11.08 11.60
N ILE A 234 0.08 -11.89 10.56
CA ILE A 234 0.95 -11.66 9.38
C ILE A 234 0.04 -11.61 8.17
N ARG A 235 0.05 -10.50 7.45
CA ARG A 235 -0.76 -10.25 6.25
C ARG A 235 0.08 -10.15 5.01
N LEU A 236 -0.45 -10.66 3.88
CA LEU A 236 0.18 -10.60 2.57
C LEU A 236 -0.60 -9.66 1.66
N LEU A 237 0.06 -8.63 1.14
CA LEU A 237 -0.49 -7.73 0.12
C LEU A 237 0.33 -7.81 -1.17
N TYR A 238 -0.31 -7.48 -2.31
CA TYR A 238 0.33 -7.37 -3.62
C TYR A 238 0.92 -8.70 -4.14
N CYS A 239 0.15 -9.78 -4.11
CA CYS A 239 0.53 -11.07 -4.67
C CYS A 239 0.12 -11.20 -6.14
N TYR A 240 0.89 -11.96 -6.92
CA TYR A 240 0.61 -12.18 -8.33
C TYR A 240 0.07 -13.62 -8.55
N PRO A 241 -1.00 -13.83 -9.35
CA PRO A 241 -1.73 -15.11 -9.38
C PRO A 241 -0.88 -16.29 -9.86
N ASP A 242 0.01 -16.10 -10.84
CA ASP A 242 0.89 -17.15 -11.38
C ASP A 242 1.98 -17.62 -10.40
N LYS A 243 2.16 -16.90 -9.27
CA LYS A 243 3.16 -17.20 -8.24
C LYS A 243 2.55 -17.70 -6.92
N ILE A 244 1.27 -18.03 -6.91
CA ILE A 244 0.61 -18.67 -5.76
C ILE A 244 0.99 -20.16 -5.77
N THR A 245 2.09 -20.49 -5.12
CA THR A 245 2.62 -21.85 -5.10
C THR A 245 1.87 -22.73 -4.10
N PRO A 246 1.88 -24.06 -4.28
CA PRO A 246 1.31 -25.00 -3.29
C PRO A 246 1.94 -24.84 -1.89
N GLU A 247 3.24 -24.49 -1.82
CA GLU A 247 3.96 -24.25 -0.58
C GLU A 247 3.44 -23.01 0.15
N LEU A 248 3.12 -21.92 -0.59
CA LEU A 248 2.52 -20.73 -0.01
C LEU A 248 1.12 -21.02 0.53
N VAL A 249 0.30 -21.74 -0.23
CA VAL A 249 -1.03 -22.15 0.21
C VAL A 249 -0.96 -23.03 1.46
N ALA A 250 -0.02 -23.99 1.51
CA ALA A 250 0.19 -24.83 2.67
C ALA A 250 0.64 -24.01 3.90
N GLU A 251 1.54 -23.04 3.73
CA GLU A 251 1.97 -22.15 4.81
C GLU A 251 0.80 -21.32 5.35
N MET A 252 -0.01 -20.72 4.46
CA MET A 252 -1.19 -19.96 4.87
C MET A 252 -2.25 -20.81 5.58
N ALA A 253 -2.35 -22.09 5.19
CA ALA A 253 -3.31 -23.02 5.80
C ALA A 253 -2.90 -23.46 7.20
N GLN A 254 -1.60 -23.75 7.40
CA GLN A 254 -1.06 -24.40 8.59
C GLN A 254 -0.58 -23.42 9.66
N ASN A 255 -0.21 -22.21 9.27
CA ASN A 255 0.27 -21.18 10.17
C ASN A 255 -0.88 -20.28 10.60
N ASP A 256 -1.31 -20.43 11.85
CA ASP A 256 -2.46 -19.69 12.41
C ASP A 256 -2.22 -18.17 12.54
N ARG A 257 -0.96 -17.75 12.52
CA ARG A 257 -0.57 -16.33 12.57
C ARG A 257 -0.65 -15.65 11.20
N VAL A 258 -0.66 -16.42 10.10
CA VAL A 258 -0.95 -15.89 8.78
C VAL A 258 -2.45 -15.70 8.66
N VAL A 259 -2.90 -14.47 8.56
CA VAL A 259 -4.33 -14.16 8.41
C VAL A 259 -4.87 -14.80 7.13
N LYS A 260 -6.09 -15.33 7.20
CA LYS A 260 -6.76 -15.96 6.03
C LYS A 260 -7.29 -14.89 5.07
N TYR A 261 -6.36 -14.12 4.54
CA TYR A 261 -6.59 -13.00 3.62
C TYR A 261 -5.41 -12.90 2.66
N ILE A 262 -5.67 -12.65 1.40
CA ILE A 262 -4.63 -12.38 0.40
C ILE A 262 -5.12 -11.37 -0.64
N ASP A 263 -4.29 -10.39 -0.96
CA ASP A 263 -4.53 -9.43 -2.04
C ASP A 263 -3.83 -9.89 -3.31
N ILE A 264 -4.63 -10.17 -4.34
CA ILE A 264 -4.18 -10.67 -5.65
C ILE A 264 -4.78 -9.80 -6.75
N PRO A 265 -4.12 -8.72 -7.18
CA PRO A 265 -4.58 -7.86 -8.25
C PRO A 265 -4.62 -8.62 -9.60
N LEU A 266 -5.79 -9.08 -10.03
CA LEU A 266 -5.99 -9.85 -11.26
C LEU A 266 -6.01 -8.99 -12.51
N GLN A 267 -6.51 -7.78 -12.38
CA GLN A 267 -6.61 -6.69 -13.37
C GLN A 267 -7.69 -6.91 -14.42
N HIS A 268 -7.85 -8.10 -14.97
CA HIS A 268 -8.89 -8.48 -15.92
C HIS A 268 -9.14 -10.00 -15.92
N ALA A 269 -10.18 -10.47 -16.64
CA ALA A 269 -10.51 -11.88 -16.79
C ALA A 269 -10.68 -12.31 -18.26
N SER A 270 -10.44 -11.43 -19.23
CA SER A 270 -10.43 -11.74 -20.65
C SER A 270 -9.01 -11.99 -21.14
N ASP A 271 -8.75 -13.13 -21.77
CA ASP A 271 -7.42 -13.51 -22.26
C ASP A 271 -6.83 -12.48 -23.26
N PRO A 272 -7.58 -11.96 -24.26
CA PRO A 272 -7.09 -10.90 -25.14
C PRO A 272 -6.64 -9.65 -24.39
N VAL A 273 -7.35 -9.23 -23.36
CA VAL A 273 -7.01 -8.06 -22.55
C VAL A 273 -5.80 -8.34 -21.65
N LEU A 274 -5.76 -9.49 -20.99
CA LEU A 274 -4.61 -9.93 -20.17
C LEU A 274 -3.31 -10.00 -21.00
N ALA A 275 -3.39 -10.54 -22.22
CA ALA A 275 -2.25 -10.58 -23.13
C ALA A 275 -1.76 -9.17 -23.51
N ARG A 276 -2.67 -8.23 -23.84
CA ARG A 276 -2.33 -6.82 -24.11
C ARG A 276 -1.76 -6.12 -22.88
N MET A 277 -2.27 -6.43 -21.67
CA MET A 277 -1.73 -5.93 -20.39
C MET A 277 -0.34 -6.49 -20.08
N ASN A 278 0.18 -7.41 -20.90
CA ASN A 278 1.41 -8.16 -20.63
C ASN A 278 1.36 -8.87 -19.25
N ARG A 279 0.19 -9.43 -18.91
CA ARG A 279 0.02 -10.25 -17.70
C ARG A 279 0.50 -11.67 -17.97
N HIS A 280 1.20 -12.25 -16.98
CA HIS A 280 1.60 -13.64 -17.03
C HIS A 280 0.40 -14.53 -16.67
N GLY A 281 0.17 -15.56 -17.50
CA GLY A 281 -1.00 -16.43 -17.37
C GLY A 281 -2.24 -15.89 -18.10
N ASP A 282 -3.25 -16.73 -18.18
CA ASP A 282 -4.56 -16.49 -18.77
C ASP A 282 -5.66 -16.60 -17.71
N CYS A 283 -6.92 -16.47 -18.10
CA CYS A 283 -8.07 -16.63 -17.19
C CYS A 283 -8.09 -18.02 -16.53
N ALA A 284 -7.64 -19.07 -17.21
CA ALA A 284 -7.56 -20.41 -16.64
C ALA A 284 -6.51 -20.47 -15.50
N CYS A 285 -5.35 -19.87 -15.68
CA CYS A 285 -4.32 -19.73 -14.65
C CYS A 285 -4.85 -18.94 -13.44
N ILE A 286 -5.59 -17.86 -13.68
CA ILE A 286 -6.22 -17.07 -12.62
C ILE A 286 -7.23 -17.91 -11.82
N LYS A 287 -8.12 -18.63 -12.50
CA LYS A 287 -9.11 -19.53 -11.86
C LYS A 287 -8.43 -20.63 -11.05
N ASP A 288 -7.37 -21.23 -11.59
CA ASP A 288 -6.60 -22.25 -10.88
C ASP A 288 -5.98 -21.69 -9.57
N ALA A 289 -5.43 -20.49 -9.59
CA ALA A 289 -4.91 -19.84 -8.39
C ALA A 289 -6.00 -19.56 -7.34
N ILE A 290 -7.17 -19.06 -7.77
CA ILE A 290 -8.33 -18.82 -6.90
C ILE A 290 -8.80 -20.12 -6.26
N HIS A 291 -9.02 -21.17 -7.06
CA HIS A 291 -9.49 -22.48 -6.57
C HIS A 291 -8.45 -23.11 -5.62
N ARG A 292 -7.16 -23.04 -5.95
CA ARG A 292 -6.07 -23.53 -5.10
C ARG A 292 -6.08 -22.85 -3.72
N LEU A 293 -6.32 -21.55 -3.68
CA LEU A 293 -6.43 -20.80 -2.43
C LEU A 293 -7.68 -21.20 -1.64
N ARG A 294 -8.85 -21.21 -2.27
CA ARG A 294 -10.11 -21.55 -1.60
C ARG A 294 -10.17 -22.98 -1.09
N ASP A 295 -9.66 -23.93 -1.87
CA ASP A 295 -9.62 -25.35 -1.50
C ASP A 295 -8.54 -25.60 -0.43
N GLY A 296 -7.40 -24.94 -0.53
CA GLY A 296 -6.26 -25.14 0.36
C GLY A 296 -6.32 -24.35 1.67
N VAL A 297 -7.01 -23.20 1.70
CA VAL A 297 -7.10 -22.33 2.88
C VAL A 297 -8.57 -22.06 3.21
N PRO A 298 -9.24 -22.91 3.99
CA PRO A 298 -10.66 -22.72 4.31
C PRO A 298 -10.95 -21.37 4.94
N GLY A 299 -11.96 -20.68 4.40
CA GLY A 299 -12.36 -19.35 4.89
C GLY A 299 -11.43 -18.19 4.50
N ILE A 300 -10.60 -18.38 3.47
CA ILE A 300 -9.76 -17.30 2.95
C ILE A 300 -10.62 -16.20 2.34
N VAL A 301 -10.24 -14.97 2.62
CA VAL A 301 -10.74 -13.76 1.97
C VAL A 301 -9.83 -13.42 0.81
N LEU A 302 -10.41 -13.30 -0.38
CA LEU A 302 -9.70 -12.89 -1.59
C LEU A 302 -10.02 -11.43 -1.89
N ARG A 303 -8.99 -10.61 -1.84
CA ARG A 303 -9.03 -9.24 -2.34
C ARG A 303 -8.43 -9.19 -3.73
N THR A 304 -9.06 -8.46 -4.63
CA THR A 304 -8.54 -8.26 -5.98
C THR A 304 -8.78 -6.84 -6.49
N THR A 305 -8.14 -6.54 -7.60
CA THR A 305 -8.27 -5.27 -8.31
C THR A 305 -8.49 -5.53 -9.79
N PHE A 306 -9.42 -4.77 -10.41
CA PHE A 306 -9.66 -4.80 -11.85
C PHE A 306 -9.45 -3.43 -12.47
N ILE A 307 -9.05 -3.43 -13.74
CA ILE A 307 -8.92 -2.25 -14.60
C ILE A 307 -9.96 -2.37 -15.71
N THR A 308 -10.77 -1.33 -15.90
CA THR A 308 -11.75 -1.23 -16.98
C THR A 308 -11.31 -0.20 -18.02
N GLY A 309 -11.71 -0.37 -19.26
CA GLY A 309 -11.37 0.55 -20.33
C GLY A 309 -9.90 0.49 -20.78
N PHE A 310 -9.25 -0.65 -20.60
CA PHE A 310 -7.90 -0.86 -21.12
C PHE A 310 -7.91 -0.81 -22.66
N PRO A 311 -6.86 -0.27 -23.34
CA PRO A 311 -6.83 -0.17 -24.80
C PRO A 311 -7.21 -1.47 -25.50
N GLY A 312 -8.23 -1.39 -26.36
CA GLY A 312 -8.79 -2.51 -27.11
C GLY A 312 -9.68 -3.46 -26.35
N GLU A 313 -10.13 -3.13 -25.11
CA GLU A 313 -11.17 -3.86 -24.39
C GLU A 313 -12.51 -3.73 -25.12
N THR A 314 -13.06 -4.83 -25.59
CA THR A 314 -14.37 -4.85 -26.27
C THR A 314 -15.52 -4.94 -25.26
N GLU A 315 -16.76 -4.82 -25.72
CA GLU A 315 -17.95 -5.06 -24.88
C GLU A 315 -18.02 -6.50 -24.41
N GLU A 316 -17.68 -7.44 -25.27
CA GLU A 316 -17.63 -8.87 -24.95
C GLU A 316 -16.58 -9.18 -23.86
N ASP A 317 -15.42 -8.50 -23.89
CA ASP A 317 -14.39 -8.61 -22.86
C ASP A 317 -14.89 -8.08 -21.51
N PHE A 318 -15.58 -6.94 -21.50
CA PHE A 318 -16.18 -6.37 -20.30
C PHE A 318 -17.29 -7.24 -19.74
N GLU A 319 -18.20 -7.77 -20.60
CA GLU A 319 -19.22 -8.73 -20.16
C GLU A 319 -18.60 -10.02 -19.58
N ALA A 320 -17.49 -10.50 -20.14
CA ALA A 320 -16.75 -11.63 -19.57
C ALA A 320 -16.21 -11.34 -18.18
N LEU A 321 -15.68 -10.12 -17.96
CA LEU A 321 -15.24 -9.66 -16.64
C LEU A 321 -16.41 -9.59 -15.64
N CYS A 322 -17.56 -9.06 -16.03
CA CYS A 322 -18.73 -9.00 -15.17
C CYS A 322 -19.23 -10.41 -14.78
N ARG A 323 -19.24 -11.36 -15.74
CA ARG A 323 -19.57 -12.76 -15.43
C ARG A 323 -18.60 -13.39 -14.46
N PHE A 324 -17.30 -13.17 -14.68
CA PHE A 324 -16.23 -13.68 -13.82
C PHE A 324 -16.38 -13.19 -12.37
N VAL A 325 -16.63 -11.90 -12.12
CA VAL A 325 -16.82 -11.37 -10.77
C VAL A 325 -18.06 -11.98 -10.09
N LYS A 326 -19.16 -12.18 -10.83
CA LYS A 326 -20.38 -12.83 -10.31
C LYS A 326 -20.19 -14.31 -10.00
N GLU A 327 -19.35 -15.00 -10.77
CA GLU A 327 -19.05 -16.43 -10.57
C GLU A 327 -18.10 -16.63 -9.40
N GLU A 328 -16.99 -15.88 -9.37
CA GLU A 328 -15.94 -16.05 -8.36
C GLU A 328 -16.27 -15.41 -7.00
N LYS A 329 -17.13 -14.39 -6.95
CA LYS A 329 -17.63 -13.78 -5.71
C LYS A 329 -16.52 -13.42 -4.73
N PHE A 330 -15.63 -12.53 -5.15
CA PHE A 330 -14.57 -12.00 -4.29
C PHE A 330 -15.18 -11.25 -3.10
N GLU A 331 -14.58 -11.40 -1.95
CA GLU A 331 -15.01 -10.71 -0.73
C GLU A 331 -14.71 -9.20 -0.81
N CYS A 332 -13.54 -8.84 -1.37
CA CYS A 332 -13.09 -7.46 -1.54
C CYS A 332 -12.62 -7.21 -2.97
N VAL A 333 -13.13 -6.14 -3.60
CA VAL A 333 -12.72 -5.74 -4.97
C VAL A 333 -12.55 -4.23 -5.04
N GLY A 334 -11.44 -3.79 -5.64
CA GLY A 334 -11.29 -2.44 -6.15
C GLY A 334 -11.37 -2.42 -7.68
N VAL A 335 -12.09 -1.46 -8.26
CA VAL A 335 -12.16 -1.29 -9.72
C VAL A 335 -11.72 0.12 -10.08
N PHE A 336 -10.80 0.21 -11.03
CA PHE A 336 -10.27 1.49 -11.49
C PHE A 336 -10.42 1.60 -13.01
N PRO A 337 -10.83 2.75 -13.54
CA PRO A 337 -10.68 3.02 -14.97
C PRO A 337 -9.20 3.07 -15.32
N TYR A 338 -8.85 2.62 -16.52
CA TYR A 338 -7.48 2.67 -17.00
C TYR A 338 -6.94 4.09 -16.99
N SER A 339 -5.79 4.30 -16.35
CA SER A 339 -5.05 5.56 -16.38
C SER A 339 -3.96 5.48 -17.45
N ARG A 340 -4.00 6.40 -18.42
CA ARG A 340 -3.04 6.45 -19.52
C ARG A 340 -1.76 7.13 -19.08
N GLU A 341 -0.77 6.32 -18.67
CA GLU A 341 0.47 6.80 -18.04
C GLU A 341 1.61 6.91 -19.05
N GLU A 342 2.18 8.11 -19.17
CA GLU A 342 3.34 8.39 -20.02
C GLU A 342 4.53 7.47 -19.72
N GLY A 343 5.23 7.05 -20.78
CA GLY A 343 6.37 6.15 -20.68
C GLY A 343 6.02 4.67 -20.44
N THR A 344 4.72 4.33 -20.35
CA THR A 344 4.28 2.93 -20.30
C THR A 344 3.94 2.42 -21.70
N PRO A 345 4.10 1.11 -21.99
CA PRO A 345 3.72 0.56 -23.30
C PRO A 345 2.25 0.80 -23.67
N ALA A 346 1.34 0.77 -22.70
CA ALA A 346 -0.09 0.97 -22.94
C ALA A 346 -0.45 2.42 -23.33
N TYR A 347 0.41 3.38 -23.03
CA TYR A 347 0.21 4.79 -23.41
C TYR A 347 0.06 4.98 -24.93
N ASP A 348 0.90 4.27 -25.71
CA ASP A 348 0.96 4.36 -27.17
C ASP A 348 0.13 3.30 -27.88
N MET A 349 -0.58 2.43 -27.16
CA MET A 349 -1.42 1.41 -27.77
C MET A 349 -2.54 2.05 -28.59
N PRO A 350 -2.92 1.47 -29.74
CA PRO A 350 -4.12 1.87 -30.48
C PRO A 350 -5.39 1.49 -29.68
N ASP A 351 -6.53 1.94 -30.17
CA ASP A 351 -7.85 1.59 -29.63
C ASP A 351 -8.02 2.00 -28.17
N GLN A 352 -7.53 3.18 -27.80
CA GLN A 352 -7.77 3.80 -26.51
C GLN A 352 -9.29 3.97 -26.27
N ILE A 353 -9.73 3.56 -25.11
CA ILE A 353 -11.15 3.68 -24.72
C ILE A 353 -11.40 5.06 -24.14
N ASP A 354 -12.56 5.62 -24.47
CA ASP A 354 -13.02 6.89 -23.88
C ASP A 354 -13.09 6.78 -22.35
N ALA A 355 -12.59 7.81 -21.64
CA ALA A 355 -12.53 7.83 -20.19
C ALA A 355 -13.90 7.66 -19.52
N GLN A 356 -14.97 8.21 -20.14
CA GLN A 356 -16.33 8.06 -19.60
C GLN A 356 -16.85 6.62 -19.76
N ILE A 357 -16.47 5.93 -20.83
CA ILE A 357 -16.81 4.51 -21.02
C ILE A 357 -16.07 3.68 -19.97
N ALA A 358 -14.77 3.92 -19.76
CA ALA A 358 -13.97 3.23 -18.75
C ALA A 358 -14.58 3.44 -17.34
N GLN A 359 -14.96 4.67 -16.99
CA GLN A 359 -15.60 4.99 -15.71
C GLN A 359 -16.96 4.30 -15.57
N ASN A 360 -17.82 4.35 -16.59
CA ASN A 360 -19.12 3.68 -16.55
C ASN A 360 -18.98 2.16 -16.33
N ARG A 361 -17.98 1.54 -16.97
CA ARG A 361 -17.67 0.11 -16.75
C ARG A 361 -17.21 -0.16 -15.32
N ALA A 362 -16.38 0.72 -14.76
CA ALA A 362 -15.96 0.61 -13.36
C ALA A 362 -17.17 0.71 -12.41
N ASP A 363 -18.05 1.67 -12.62
CA ASP A 363 -19.25 1.87 -11.79
C ASP A 363 -20.19 0.64 -11.85
N ILE A 364 -20.40 0.07 -13.03
CA ILE A 364 -21.21 -1.15 -13.21
C ILE A 364 -20.60 -2.33 -12.43
N LEU A 365 -19.28 -2.50 -12.52
CA LEU A 365 -18.59 -3.61 -11.84
C LEU A 365 -18.60 -3.41 -10.32
N MET A 366 -18.41 -2.17 -9.85
CA MET A 366 -18.49 -1.84 -8.43
C MET A 366 -19.91 -2.02 -7.87
N ALA A 367 -20.95 -1.69 -8.63
CA ALA A 367 -22.33 -1.94 -8.22
C ALA A 367 -22.61 -3.46 -8.07
N THR A 368 -22.05 -4.28 -8.98
CA THR A 368 -22.11 -5.74 -8.85
C THR A 368 -21.38 -6.24 -7.60
N GLN A 369 -20.21 -5.68 -7.32
CA GLN A 369 -19.40 -6.06 -6.15
C GLN A 369 -20.05 -5.63 -4.84
N ALA A 370 -20.71 -4.50 -4.79
CA ALA A 370 -21.38 -4.01 -3.57
C ALA A 370 -22.38 -5.05 -3.06
N GLU A 371 -23.19 -5.67 -3.94
CA GLU A 371 -24.14 -6.72 -3.58
C GLU A 371 -23.42 -7.98 -3.02
N ILE A 372 -22.28 -8.35 -3.60
CA ILE A 372 -21.48 -9.49 -3.13
C ILE A 372 -20.89 -9.20 -1.74
N SER A 373 -20.29 -8.02 -1.56
CA SER A 373 -19.72 -7.56 -0.29
C SER A 373 -20.77 -7.47 0.82
N GLU A 374 -21.95 -6.89 0.55
CA GLU A 374 -23.05 -6.80 1.50
C GLU A 374 -23.47 -8.19 1.99
N ASN A 375 -23.70 -9.13 1.07
CA ASN A 375 -24.07 -10.52 1.43
C ASN A 375 -22.99 -11.19 2.29
N TRP A 376 -21.71 -10.96 1.97
CA TRP A 376 -20.60 -11.50 2.75
C TRP A 376 -20.53 -10.87 4.15
N LYS A 377 -20.58 -9.53 4.26
CA LYS A 377 -20.57 -8.80 5.55
C LYS A 377 -21.80 -9.17 6.40
N GLN A 378 -22.97 -9.34 5.80
CA GLN A 378 -24.18 -9.80 6.51
C GLN A 378 -24.00 -11.18 7.17
N SER A 379 -23.13 -12.03 6.62
CA SER A 379 -22.84 -13.35 7.21
C SER A 379 -22.14 -13.30 8.57
N PHE A 380 -21.58 -12.15 8.95
CA PHE A 380 -20.94 -11.93 10.27
C PHE A 380 -21.93 -11.57 11.37
N VAL A 381 -23.12 -11.09 11.04
CA VAL A 381 -24.12 -10.67 12.03
C VAL A 381 -24.47 -11.84 12.95
N GLY A 382 -24.36 -11.58 14.25
CA GLY A 382 -24.57 -12.56 15.32
C GLY A 382 -23.33 -13.38 15.70
N LYS A 383 -22.23 -13.28 14.94
CA LYS A 383 -20.95 -13.91 15.28
C LYS A 383 -20.10 -13.00 16.18
N THR A 384 -19.14 -13.61 16.83
CA THR A 384 -18.08 -12.90 17.55
C THR A 384 -16.81 -12.93 16.73
N GLU A 385 -16.20 -11.77 16.54
CA GLU A 385 -14.95 -11.61 15.81
C GLU A 385 -13.88 -10.98 16.71
N HIS A 386 -12.63 -11.42 16.53
CA HIS A 386 -11.47 -10.75 17.10
C HIS A 386 -11.18 -9.49 16.29
N VAL A 387 -11.22 -8.34 16.95
CA VAL A 387 -10.97 -7.03 16.36
C VAL A 387 -9.69 -6.44 16.94
N LEU A 388 -8.76 -6.06 16.08
CA LEU A 388 -7.61 -5.25 16.44
C LEU A 388 -8.09 -3.79 16.56
N CYS A 389 -8.12 -3.26 17.76
CA CYS A 389 -8.54 -1.88 18.02
C CYS A 389 -7.51 -0.91 17.44
N GLU A 390 -7.96 0.07 16.65
CA GLU A 390 -7.12 1.10 16.04
C GLU A 390 -7.40 2.50 16.56
N GLY A 391 -8.37 2.63 17.45
CA GLY A 391 -8.67 3.89 18.10
C GLY A 391 -10.13 4.11 18.47
N TYR A 392 -10.43 5.37 18.78
CA TYR A 392 -11.77 5.83 19.15
C TYR A 392 -12.18 7.00 18.25
N ASP A 393 -13.30 6.84 17.56
CA ASP A 393 -13.91 7.90 16.76
C ASP A 393 -14.84 8.74 17.62
N VAL A 394 -14.48 10.00 17.86
CA VAL A 394 -15.23 10.93 18.71
C VAL A 394 -16.57 11.31 18.08
N VAL A 395 -16.67 11.30 16.76
CA VAL A 395 -17.89 11.68 16.03
C VAL A 395 -18.90 10.52 16.03
N ALA A 396 -18.41 9.30 15.80
CA ALA A 396 -19.22 8.09 15.87
C ALA A 396 -19.51 7.65 17.33
N GLU A 397 -18.81 8.23 18.32
CA GLU A 397 -18.85 7.81 19.74
C GLU A 397 -18.59 6.31 19.91
N ALA A 398 -17.70 5.74 19.08
CA ALA A 398 -17.40 4.32 19.03
C ALA A 398 -15.90 4.05 18.88
N TYR A 399 -15.44 2.93 19.39
CA TYR A 399 -14.15 2.38 19.01
C TYR A 399 -14.22 1.88 17.57
N PHE A 400 -13.09 1.88 16.89
CA PHE A 400 -12.97 1.26 15.58
C PHE A 400 -11.70 0.39 15.50
N GLY A 401 -11.75 -0.57 14.61
CA GLY A 401 -10.64 -1.48 14.38
C GLY A 401 -10.93 -2.36 13.19
N ARG A 402 -10.14 -3.43 13.03
CA ARG A 402 -10.26 -4.35 11.90
C ARG A 402 -10.28 -5.80 12.39
N THR A 403 -10.96 -6.63 11.62
CA THR A 403 -10.81 -8.07 11.75
C THR A 403 -9.59 -8.58 10.97
N ARG A 404 -9.24 -9.84 11.17
CA ARG A 404 -8.24 -10.55 10.35
C ARG A 404 -8.58 -10.57 8.84
N PHE A 405 -9.79 -10.22 8.46
CA PHE A 405 -10.31 -10.24 7.10
C PHE A 405 -10.25 -8.87 6.39
N ASP A 406 -9.80 -7.85 7.09
CA ASP A 406 -9.76 -6.48 6.57
C ASP A 406 -8.32 -5.93 6.64
N ALA A 407 -7.79 -5.48 5.51
CA ALA A 407 -6.49 -4.80 5.48
C ALA A 407 -6.64 -3.30 5.81
N PRO A 408 -5.64 -2.68 6.48
CA PRO A 408 -5.74 -1.27 6.85
C PRO A 408 -5.86 -0.37 5.63
N GLU A 409 -6.63 0.71 5.77
CA GLU A 409 -6.82 1.80 4.82
C GLU A 409 -7.54 1.45 3.51
N ILE A 410 -7.65 0.17 3.15
CA ILE A 410 -8.22 -0.28 1.87
C ILE A 410 -9.48 -1.12 1.97
N ASP A 411 -9.75 -1.71 3.14
CA ASP A 411 -10.96 -2.50 3.41
C ASP A 411 -11.80 -1.83 4.51
N GLY A 412 -12.93 -2.46 4.86
CA GLY A 412 -13.84 -1.93 5.86
C GLY A 412 -13.32 -2.02 7.29
N LYS A 413 -14.05 -1.37 8.20
CA LYS A 413 -13.77 -1.33 9.64
C LYS A 413 -14.88 -2.02 10.44
N VAL A 414 -14.57 -2.31 11.69
CA VAL A 414 -15.56 -2.68 12.71
C VAL A 414 -15.69 -1.53 13.69
N TYR A 415 -16.86 -0.92 13.74
CA TYR A 415 -17.21 0.05 14.78
C TYR A 415 -17.85 -0.67 15.96
N PHE A 416 -17.38 -0.43 17.18
CA PHE A 416 -17.90 -1.15 18.33
C PHE A 416 -18.01 -0.28 19.59
N THR A 417 -19.00 -0.59 20.39
CA THR A 417 -19.22 0.06 21.69
C THR A 417 -18.88 -0.90 22.83
N SER A 418 -18.60 -0.31 24.01
CA SER A 418 -18.37 -1.05 25.24
C SER A 418 -19.53 -0.79 26.21
N PRO A 419 -20.48 -1.72 26.35
CA PRO A 419 -21.63 -1.55 27.25
C PRO A 419 -21.26 -1.32 28.72
N ALA A 420 -20.12 -1.87 29.14
CA ALA A 420 -19.64 -1.75 30.53
C ALA A 420 -18.79 -0.47 30.74
N GLY A 421 -18.59 0.36 29.74
CA GLY A 421 -17.71 1.53 29.80
C GLY A 421 -16.22 1.19 29.93
N THR A 422 -15.82 -0.02 29.56
CA THR A 422 -14.41 -0.41 29.44
C THR A 422 -13.76 0.42 28.36
N LYS A 423 -12.54 0.91 28.63
CA LYS A 423 -11.73 1.62 27.65
C LYS A 423 -10.76 0.65 27.00
N TYR A 424 -10.59 0.80 25.71
CA TYR A 424 -9.62 0.06 24.91
C TYR A 424 -8.57 1.01 24.35
N GLU A 425 -7.34 0.51 24.27
CA GLU A 425 -6.21 1.24 23.67
C GLU A 425 -5.94 0.71 22.27
N GLU A 426 -5.24 1.51 21.46
CA GLU A 426 -4.76 1.08 20.16
C GLU A 426 -3.83 -0.13 20.32
N GLY A 427 -3.97 -1.12 19.43
CA GLY A 427 -3.22 -2.38 19.50
C GLY A 427 -3.86 -3.46 20.37
N GLU A 428 -4.95 -3.18 21.10
CA GLU A 428 -5.66 -4.23 21.86
C GLU A 428 -6.48 -5.13 20.95
N MET A 429 -6.45 -6.44 21.24
CA MET A 429 -7.32 -7.44 20.60
C MET A 429 -8.59 -7.59 21.40
N VAL A 430 -9.73 -7.31 20.78
CA VAL A 430 -11.04 -7.22 21.46
C VAL A 430 -12.04 -8.18 20.83
N ASP A 431 -12.75 -8.95 21.64
CA ASP A 431 -13.87 -9.78 21.18
C ASP A 431 -15.13 -8.95 20.99
N VAL A 432 -15.58 -8.81 19.75
CA VAL A 432 -16.73 -8.00 19.37
C VAL A 432 -17.82 -8.90 18.78
N LYS A 433 -19.01 -8.86 19.38
CA LYS A 433 -20.20 -9.49 18.81
C LYS A 433 -20.78 -8.55 17.77
N ILE A 434 -20.78 -9.00 16.51
CA ILE A 434 -21.31 -8.22 15.39
C ILE A 434 -22.84 -8.17 15.48
N THR A 435 -23.39 -6.98 15.49
CA THR A 435 -24.82 -6.71 15.60
C THR A 435 -25.45 -6.25 14.30
N ALA A 436 -24.66 -5.60 13.43
CA ALA A 436 -25.11 -5.13 12.12
C ALA A 436 -23.97 -5.14 11.11
N ALA A 437 -24.33 -5.18 9.83
CA ALA A 437 -23.43 -4.98 8.70
C ALA A 437 -23.89 -3.75 7.90
N MET A 438 -22.93 -2.98 7.42
CA MET A 438 -23.11 -1.88 6.46
C MET A 438 -22.51 -2.32 5.11
N ASP A 439 -22.49 -1.46 4.12
CA ASP A 439 -22.01 -1.79 2.77
C ASP A 439 -20.58 -2.39 2.79
N TYR A 440 -19.68 -1.81 3.60
CA TYR A 440 -18.30 -2.28 3.75
C TYR A 440 -17.86 -2.50 5.20
N ASP A 441 -18.58 -1.91 6.17
CA ASP A 441 -18.22 -1.91 7.58
C ASP A 441 -19.11 -2.84 8.39
N LEU A 442 -18.63 -3.18 9.59
CA LEU A 442 -19.38 -3.94 10.58
C LEU A 442 -19.62 -3.08 11.82
N VAL A 443 -20.71 -3.36 12.52
CA VAL A 443 -21.03 -2.73 13.80
C VAL A 443 -21.23 -3.80 14.86
N GLY A 444 -20.74 -3.54 16.08
CA GLY A 444 -20.85 -4.52 17.15
C GLY A 444 -20.72 -3.95 18.56
N GLU A 445 -20.73 -4.86 19.50
CA GLU A 445 -20.55 -4.58 20.93
C GLU A 445 -19.54 -5.56 21.52
N THR A 446 -18.70 -5.09 22.44
CA THR A 446 -17.74 -5.97 23.11
C THR A 446 -18.45 -6.97 24.01
N ILE A 447 -17.91 -8.17 24.09
CA ILE A 447 -18.35 -9.22 25.01
C ILE A 447 -17.55 -9.07 26.31
N LEU A 448 -18.24 -9.04 27.44
CA LEU A 448 -17.62 -8.97 28.77
C LEU A 448 -17.01 -10.32 29.15
#